data_2500df688e79d89b2a1fa80f35f7256e
#
_entry.id   2500df688e79d89b2a1fa80f35f7256e
#
_cell.length_a   1.000
_cell.length_b   1.000
_cell.length_c   1.000
_cell.angle_alpha   90.00
_cell.angle_beta   90.00
_cell.angle_gamma   90.00
#
_symmetry.space_group_name_H-M   'P 1'
#
loop_
_entity.id
_entity.type
_entity.pdbx_description
1 polymer ?
#
loop_
_entity_poly.entity_id
_entity_poly.type
_entity_poly.pdbx_seq_one_letter_code
_entity_poly.pdbx_strand_id
1 'polypeptide(L)'
;MAENNAVCSICGKAYHLCLSCSDAMKLHPWKTYTDSQNCFQVFQVVRGFSTGVYTKDEAKEKLQNVDLKDIDSFRPHIKKIVKDILKEDKPIVKSVEKVVSVGETLETEVTEVKEEKVEKPIVSRKRNFKVETE
;
A
#
# COMPACT_ATOMS: atom_id res chain seq x y z
N MET A 1 8.42 -30.36 21.07
CA MET A 1 7.64 -29.73 19.98
C MET A 1 7.84 -28.24 20.06
N ALA A 2 8.19 -27.60 18.96
CA ALA A 2 8.34 -26.15 18.95
C ALA A 2 6.94 -25.49 19.03
N GLU A 3 6.74 -24.68 20.05
CA GLU A 3 5.50 -23.94 20.23
C GLU A 3 5.38 -22.84 19.17
N ASN A 4 4.18 -22.64 18.65
CA ASN A 4 3.92 -21.55 17.72
C ASN A 4 3.98 -20.21 18.45
N ASN A 5 4.90 -19.34 18.07
CA ASN A 5 5.15 -18.05 18.69
C ASN A 5 4.84 -16.86 17.76
N ALA A 6 4.36 -17.13 16.58
CA ALA A 6 3.99 -16.12 15.60
C ALA A 6 2.67 -16.46 14.91
N VAL A 7 2.02 -15.45 14.38
CA VAL A 7 0.76 -15.58 13.65
C VAL A 7 0.87 -14.86 12.30
N CYS A 8 0.50 -15.54 11.24
CA CYS A 8 0.51 -14.98 9.89
C CYS A 8 -0.41 -13.76 9.78
N SER A 9 0.11 -12.67 9.25
CA SER A 9 -0.66 -11.44 9.07
C SER A 9 -1.78 -11.57 8.03
N ILE A 10 -1.69 -12.55 7.13
CA ILE A 10 -2.63 -12.75 6.02
C ILE A 10 -3.70 -13.78 6.36
N CYS A 11 -3.31 -15.02 6.65
CA CYS A 11 -4.27 -16.10 6.91
C CYS A 11 -4.59 -16.31 8.40
N GLY A 12 -3.83 -15.70 9.31
CA GLY A 12 -4.02 -15.87 10.75
C GLY A 12 -3.55 -17.20 11.30
N LYS A 13 -2.88 -18.03 10.49
CA LYS A 13 -2.35 -19.31 10.92
C LYS A 13 -1.16 -19.11 11.88
N ALA A 14 -1.17 -19.84 12.98
CA ALA A 14 -0.06 -19.86 13.91
C ALA A 14 1.11 -20.67 13.34
N TYR A 15 2.33 -20.17 13.50
CA TYR A 15 3.56 -20.83 13.02
C TYR A 15 4.70 -20.59 13.98
N HIS A 16 5.76 -21.40 13.83
CA HIS A 16 6.96 -21.25 14.63
C HIS A 16 7.98 -20.35 13.93
N LEU A 17 8.37 -19.27 14.60
CA LEU A 17 9.43 -18.37 14.18
C LEU A 17 10.66 -18.57 15.07
N CYS A 18 11.78 -18.99 14.48
CA CYS A 18 13.04 -19.13 15.21
C CYS A 18 13.67 -17.75 15.43
N LEU A 19 13.61 -17.23 16.65
CA LEU A 19 14.19 -15.92 17.01
C LEU A 19 15.70 -15.96 17.20
N SER A 20 16.23 -17.13 17.58
CA SER A 20 17.67 -17.35 17.78
C SER A 20 18.43 -17.72 16.50
N CYS A 21 17.72 -18.06 15.43
CA CYS A 21 18.30 -18.45 14.14
C CYS A 21 18.60 -17.22 13.27
N SER A 22 19.68 -16.51 13.57
CA SER A 22 20.05 -15.28 12.83
C SER A 22 20.16 -15.49 11.33
N ASP A 23 20.62 -16.66 10.89
CA ASP A 23 20.77 -16.98 9.49
C ASP A 23 19.40 -17.23 8.80
N ALA A 24 18.47 -17.88 9.52
CA ALA A 24 17.12 -18.07 9.00
C ALA A 24 16.37 -16.74 8.80
N MET A 25 16.59 -15.77 9.69
CA MET A 25 16.01 -14.42 9.54
C MET A 25 16.62 -13.65 8.37
N LYS A 26 17.92 -13.81 8.12
CA LYS A 26 18.58 -13.19 6.96
C LYS A 26 18.16 -13.81 5.63
N LEU A 27 17.99 -15.13 5.59
CA LEU A 27 17.62 -15.86 4.39
C LEU A 27 16.11 -15.75 4.07
N HIS A 28 15.29 -15.65 5.11
CA HIS A 28 13.84 -15.65 4.97
C HIS A 28 13.18 -14.53 5.78
N PRO A 29 13.41 -13.26 5.42
CA PRO A 29 12.85 -12.12 6.15
C PRO A 29 11.31 -12.10 6.13
N TRP A 30 10.70 -12.74 5.16
CA TRP A 30 9.24 -12.87 5.05
C TRP A 30 8.61 -13.67 6.20
N LYS A 31 9.36 -14.57 6.84
CA LYS A 31 8.87 -15.33 8.02
C LYS A 31 8.54 -14.47 9.22
N THR A 32 9.00 -13.25 9.27
CA THR A 32 8.69 -12.32 10.35
C THR A 32 7.20 -11.93 10.36
N TYR A 33 6.57 -11.88 9.19
CA TYR A 33 5.19 -11.39 9.03
C TYR A 33 4.21 -12.47 8.60
N THR A 34 4.69 -13.51 7.96
CA THR A 34 3.85 -14.52 7.31
C THR A 34 4.43 -15.93 7.46
N ASP A 35 3.56 -16.92 7.41
CA ASP A 35 3.92 -18.35 7.52
C ASP A 35 4.45 -18.93 6.20
N SER A 36 4.12 -18.32 5.08
CA SER A 36 4.48 -18.79 3.74
C SER A 36 4.88 -17.64 2.82
N GLN A 37 5.64 -17.97 1.78
CA GLN A 37 6.06 -17.00 0.78
C GLN A 37 4.88 -16.47 -0.02
N ASN A 38 3.87 -17.28 -0.29
CA ASN A 38 2.64 -16.86 -0.95
C ASN A 38 1.90 -15.79 -0.12
N CYS A 39 1.71 -16.02 1.17
CA CYS A 39 1.14 -15.04 2.09
C CYS A 39 1.97 -13.75 2.12
N PHE A 40 3.30 -13.84 2.02
CA PHE A 40 4.15 -12.66 1.97
C PHE A 40 3.96 -11.83 0.69
N GLN A 41 3.78 -12.46 -0.44
CA GLN A 41 3.48 -11.76 -1.68
C GLN A 41 2.14 -11.03 -1.58
N VAL A 42 1.10 -11.67 -1.05
CA VAL A 42 -0.18 -11.02 -0.77
C VAL A 42 0.00 -9.85 0.20
N PHE A 43 0.78 -10.03 1.26
CA PHE A 43 1.09 -8.98 2.24
C PHE A 43 1.73 -7.75 1.59
N GLN A 44 2.71 -7.95 0.71
CA GLN A 44 3.36 -6.85 0.01
C GLN A 44 2.38 -6.08 -0.88
N VAL A 45 1.52 -6.78 -1.62
CA VAL A 45 0.54 -6.15 -2.52
C VAL A 45 -0.51 -5.38 -1.71
N VAL A 46 -1.07 -5.99 -0.67
CA VAL A 46 -2.07 -5.35 0.20
C VAL A 46 -1.50 -4.13 0.90
N ARG A 47 -0.28 -4.25 1.42
CA ARG A 47 0.42 -3.11 2.06
C ARG A 47 0.68 -1.99 1.06
N GLY A 48 1.24 -2.31 -0.12
CA GLY A 48 1.53 -1.34 -1.16
C GLY A 48 0.28 -0.62 -1.66
N PHE A 49 -0.83 -1.35 -1.82
CA PHE A 49 -2.12 -0.75 -2.18
C PHE A 49 -2.67 0.15 -1.05
N SER A 50 -2.62 -0.31 0.20
CA SER A 50 -3.12 0.46 1.35
C SER A 50 -2.31 1.72 1.64
N THR A 51 -1.01 1.72 1.32
CA THR A 51 -0.12 2.88 1.50
C THR A 51 -0.09 3.80 0.27
N GLY A 52 -0.79 3.45 -0.80
CA GLY A 52 -0.82 4.23 -2.04
C GLY A 52 0.46 4.10 -2.90
N VAL A 53 1.31 3.12 -2.61
CA VAL A 53 2.52 2.83 -3.42
C VAL A 53 2.14 2.19 -4.74
N TYR A 54 1.13 1.32 -4.72
CA TYR A 54 0.60 0.64 -5.91
C TYR A 54 -0.77 1.19 -6.27
N THR A 55 -0.98 1.42 -7.55
CA THR A 55 -2.30 1.65 -8.11
C THR A 55 -3.11 0.35 -8.09
N LYS A 56 -4.41 0.46 -8.29
CA LYS A 56 -5.29 -0.71 -8.33
C LYS A 56 -4.90 -1.69 -9.45
N ASP A 57 -4.54 -1.17 -10.61
CA ASP A 57 -4.14 -1.98 -11.76
C ASP A 57 -2.82 -2.71 -11.51
N GLU A 58 -1.81 -2.04 -10.94
CA GLU A 58 -0.55 -2.66 -10.55
C GLU A 58 -0.73 -3.71 -9.45
N ALA A 59 -1.58 -3.43 -8.48
CA ALA A 59 -1.90 -4.40 -7.43
C ALA A 59 -2.62 -5.63 -8.00
N LYS A 60 -3.52 -5.44 -8.96
CA LYS A 60 -4.21 -6.52 -9.66
C LYS A 60 -3.24 -7.38 -10.47
N GLU A 61 -2.32 -6.76 -11.21
CA GLU A 61 -1.28 -7.47 -11.98
C GLU A 61 -0.39 -8.32 -11.06
N LYS A 62 0.04 -7.74 -9.94
CA LYS A 62 0.86 -8.47 -8.96
C LYS A 62 0.11 -9.64 -8.32
N LEU A 63 -1.19 -9.50 -8.07
CA LEU A 63 -2.04 -10.57 -7.53
C LEU A 63 -2.27 -11.71 -8.52
N GLN A 64 -2.18 -11.47 -9.83
CA GLN A 64 -2.28 -12.54 -10.83
C GLN A 64 -1.13 -13.56 -10.72
N ASN A 65 0.02 -13.12 -10.22
CA ASN A 65 1.20 -13.98 -10.01
C ASN A 65 1.20 -14.70 -8.66
N VAL A 66 0.17 -14.50 -7.84
CA VAL A 66 0.04 -15.06 -6.51
C VAL A 66 -1.05 -16.12 -6.50
N ASP A 67 -0.83 -17.21 -5.77
CA ASP A 67 -1.86 -18.24 -5.60
C ASP A 67 -2.95 -17.75 -4.63
N LEU A 68 -4.15 -17.54 -5.16
CA LEU A 68 -5.32 -17.07 -4.41
C LEU A 68 -6.31 -18.19 -4.06
N LYS A 69 -5.92 -19.46 -4.21
CA LYS A 69 -6.79 -20.60 -3.89
C LYS A 69 -7.26 -20.58 -2.44
N ASP A 70 -6.39 -20.13 -1.55
CA ASP A 70 -6.65 -20.06 -0.11
C ASP A 70 -7.23 -18.71 0.35
N ILE A 71 -7.79 -17.91 -0.56
CA ILE A 71 -8.36 -16.60 -0.22
C ILE A 71 -9.41 -16.68 0.87
N ASP A 72 -10.10 -17.80 1.00
CA ASP A 72 -11.12 -18.01 2.02
C ASP A 72 -10.53 -18.18 3.43
N SER A 73 -9.27 -18.60 3.53
CA SER A 73 -8.53 -18.69 4.80
C SER A 73 -7.96 -17.33 5.25
N PHE A 74 -7.95 -16.32 4.37
CA PHE A 74 -7.41 -15.01 4.70
C PHE A 74 -8.26 -14.30 5.75
N ARG A 75 -7.61 -13.45 6.53
CA ARG A 75 -8.32 -12.61 7.51
C ARG A 75 -9.37 -11.74 6.81
N PRO A 76 -10.51 -11.44 7.46
CA PRO A 76 -11.65 -10.74 6.84
C PRO A 76 -11.27 -9.41 6.18
N HIS A 77 -10.42 -8.62 6.83
CA HIS A 77 -9.97 -7.33 6.29
C HIS A 77 -9.07 -7.49 5.05
N ILE A 78 -8.18 -8.48 5.06
CA ILE A 78 -7.32 -8.80 3.90
C ILE A 78 -8.16 -9.30 2.73
N LYS A 79 -9.06 -10.23 3.01
CA LYS A 79 -10.00 -10.76 2.02
C LYS A 79 -10.83 -9.65 1.35
N LYS A 80 -11.26 -8.67 2.14
CA LYS A 80 -12.00 -7.51 1.63
C LYS A 80 -11.13 -6.68 0.67
N ILE A 81 -9.92 -6.31 1.09
CA ILE A 81 -8.99 -5.52 0.27
C ILE A 81 -8.63 -6.24 -1.02
N VAL A 82 -8.30 -7.53 -0.96
CA VAL A 82 -7.99 -8.33 -2.16
C VAL A 82 -9.19 -8.39 -3.11
N LYS A 83 -10.39 -8.58 -2.60
CA LYS A 83 -11.60 -8.55 -3.41
C LYS A 83 -11.85 -7.18 -4.03
N ASP A 84 -11.57 -6.09 -3.32
CA ASP A 84 -11.72 -4.74 -3.84
C ASP A 84 -10.69 -4.43 -4.96
N ILE A 85 -9.47 -4.94 -4.84
CA ILE A 85 -8.45 -4.87 -5.90
C ILE A 85 -8.89 -5.67 -7.13
N LEU A 86 -9.45 -6.87 -6.93
CA LEU A 86 -9.85 -7.76 -8.02
C LEU A 86 -11.17 -7.35 -8.69
N LYS A 87 -12.00 -6.54 -8.02
CA LYS A 87 -13.19 -5.98 -8.65
C LYS A 87 -12.77 -5.12 -9.84
N GLU A 88 -13.31 -5.45 -10.98
CA GLU A 88 -13.22 -4.57 -12.13
C GLU A 88 -13.97 -3.29 -11.78
N ASP A 89 -13.28 -2.16 -11.84
CA ASP A 89 -13.94 -0.88 -11.93
C ASP A 89 -14.65 -0.89 -13.29
N LYS A 90 -15.95 -1.20 -13.27
CA LYS A 90 -16.78 -0.83 -14.39
C LYS A 90 -16.50 0.66 -14.58
N PRO A 91 -16.03 1.08 -15.77
CA PRO A 91 -15.83 2.49 -16.01
C PRO A 91 -17.14 3.15 -15.62
N ILE A 92 -17.10 3.98 -14.59
CA ILE A 92 -18.18 4.92 -14.35
C ILE A 92 -18.10 5.82 -15.56
N VAL A 93 -18.82 5.43 -16.59
CA VAL A 93 -19.20 6.37 -17.63
C VAL A 93 -20.00 7.40 -16.85
N LYS A 94 -19.32 8.45 -16.41
CA LYS A 94 -19.98 9.67 -16.06
C LYS A 94 -20.71 10.04 -17.33
N SER A 95 -21.97 9.64 -17.41
CA SER A 95 -22.90 10.20 -18.35
C SER A 95 -22.89 11.67 -18.04
N VAL A 96 -22.06 12.37 -18.79
CA VAL A 96 -22.18 13.80 -18.91
C VAL A 96 -23.54 13.98 -19.61
N GLU A 97 -24.56 14.08 -18.78
CA GLU A 97 -25.81 14.63 -19.26
C GLU A 97 -25.47 16.01 -19.79
N LYS A 98 -25.46 16.08 -21.11
CA LYS A 98 -25.33 17.27 -21.90
C LYS A 98 -26.56 18.11 -21.60
N VAL A 99 -26.50 18.93 -20.57
CA VAL A 99 -27.47 20.02 -20.42
C VAL A 99 -27.07 21.06 -21.42
N VAL A 100 -27.70 20.96 -22.56
CA VAL A 100 -27.76 22.05 -23.52
C VAL A 100 -28.72 23.09 -22.94
N SER A 101 -28.18 24.10 -22.29
CA SER A 101 -28.89 25.35 -22.11
C SER A 101 -28.16 26.43 -22.90
N VAL A 102 -28.83 26.88 -23.90
CA VAL A 102 -28.57 28.08 -24.72
C VAL A 102 -28.68 29.28 -23.78
N GLY A 103 -27.75 30.19 -23.85
CA GLY A 103 -27.85 31.46 -23.17
C GLY A 103 -26.52 32.19 -23.06
N GLU A 104 -26.26 33.02 -24.04
CA GLU A 104 -25.80 34.41 -23.96
C GLU A 104 -24.53 34.73 -23.19
N THR A 105 -23.55 35.09 -24.00
CA THR A 105 -22.56 36.19 -23.87
C THR A 105 -22.60 36.98 -22.57
N LEU A 106 -21.47 36.95 -21.84
CA LEU A 106 -20.87 38.15 -21.23
C LEU A 106 -19.40 37.90 -21.00
N GLU A 107 -18.62 38.77 -21.61
CA GLU A 107 -17.22 38.98 -21.38
C GLU A 107 -16.96 39.31 -19.91
N THR A 108 -16.02 38.67 -19.28
CA THR A 108 -15.25 39.26 -18.18
C THR A 108 -13.90 38.59 -18.06
N GLU A 109 -12.92 39.35 -18.40
CA GLU A 109 -11.63 39.60 -17.75
C GLU A 109 -10.90 38.42 -17.12
N VAL A 110 -9.85 38.09 -17.84
CA VAL A 110 -8.69 37.32 -17.36
C VAL A 110 -8.00 38.10 -16.25
N THR A 111 -8.18 37.65 -15.02
CA THR A 111 -7.26 38.02 -13.96
C THR A 111 -6.22 36.90 -13.83
N GLU A 112 -5.01 37.23 -14.25
CA GLU A 112 -3.80 36.50 -13.95
C GLU A 112 -3.68 36.27 -12.44
N VAL A 113 -3.83 35.04 -12.01
CA VAL A 113 -3.39 34.63 -10.69
C VAL A 113 -1.92 34.22 -10.82
N LYS A 114 -1.03 35.10 -10.37
CA LYS A 114 0.37 34.81 -10.16
C LYS A 114 0.50 33.60 -9.23
N GLU A 115 1.09 32.54 -9.73
CA GLU A 115 1.61 31.45 -8.88
C GLU A 115 2.72 32.02 -8.01
N GLU A 116 2.41 32.23 -6.75
CA GLU A 116 3.39 32.51 -5.73
C GLU A 116 3.99 31.17 -5.26
N LYS A 117 5.20 30.91 -5.77
CA LYS A 117 6.01 29.75 -5.43
C LYS A 117 6.49 29.90 -4.00
N VAL A 118 5.81 29.29 -3.05
CA VAL A 118 6.26 29.24 -1.66
C VAL A 118 7.37 28.19 -1.55
N GLU A 119 8.60 28.64 -1.63
CA GLU A 119 9.76 27.86 -1.20
C GLU A 119 9.75 27.75 0.32
N LYS A 120 9.53 26.54 0.82
CA LYS A 120 9.73 26.24 2.24
C LYS A 120 11.24 26.13 2.50
N PRO A 121 11.81 26.90 3.42
CA PRO A 121 13.22 26.76 3.77
C PRO A 121 13.43 25.42 4.49
N ILE A 122 14.34 24.63 3.94
CA ILE A 122 14.84 23.42 4.58
C ILE A 122 15.70 23.85 5.76
N VAL A 123 15.18 23.72 6.96
CA VAL A 123 15.96 23.94 8.17
C VAL A 123 16.85 22.74 8.40
N SER A 124 18.09 22.84 7.97
CA SER A 124 19.14 21.92 8.35
C SER A 124 19.39 22.02 9.85
N ARG A 125 18.87 21.10 10.63
CA ARG A 125 19.31 20.94 12.02
C ARG A 125 20.72 20.38 12.02
N LYS A 126 21.71 21.27 12.15
CA LYS A 126 23.06 20.86 12.53
C LYS A 126 23.01 20.29 13.94
N ARG A 127 23.15 18.97 14.06
CA ARG A 127 23.43 18.34 15.35
C ARG A 127 24.87 18.68 15.68
N ASN A 128 25.07 19.58 16.63
CA ASN A 128 26.35 19.77 17.25
C ASN A 128 26.64 18.54 18.10
N PHE A 129 27.44 17.64 17.58
CA PHE A 129 28.04 16.58 18.34
C PHE A 129 29.24 17.15 19.08
N LYS A 130 29.04 17.44 20.36
CA LYS A 130 30.10 17.84 21.25
C LYS A 130 30.85 16.59 21.69
N VAL A 131 31.99 16.34 21.09
CA VAL A 131 32.89 15.29 21.59
C VAL A 131 33.64 15.92 22.76
N GLU A 132 33.29 15.52 23.96
CA GLU A 132 34.14 15.77 25.12
C GLU A 132 35.19 14.66 25.14
N THR A 133 36.40 15.00 24.78
CA THR A 133 37.60 14.20 25.00
C THR A 133 38.15 14.54 26.36
N GLU A 134 38.10 13.61 27.30
CA GLU A 134 39.01 13.59 28.41
C GLU A 134 40.28 12.85 28.05
#